data_a2f1eb8ab1a5fd5aefa8456808cc5a0f
#
_entry.id   a2f1eb8ab1a5fd5aefa8456808cc5a0f
#
_cell.length_a   1.000
_cell.length_b   1.000
_cell.length_c   1.000
_cell.angle_alpha   90.00
_cell.angle_beta   90.00
_cell.angle_gamma   90.00
#
_symmetry.space_group_name_H-M   'P 1'
#
loop_
_entity.id
_entity.type
_entity.pdbx_description
1 polymer ?
#
loop_
_entity_poly.entity_id
_entity_poly.type
_entity_poly.pdbx_seq_one_letter_code
_entity_poly.pdbx_strand_id
1 'polypeptide(L)'
;RNITITEMSYTIKDFEIMAPVGSRESLAAALHAGADSIYFGIESLNMRARSASTFTIDDLREIAKICDEHGVKSYLTINTIIYDEDIALMRKIVDAAKEAGISAVIAADVAVMAYCNEVGQEVHLSTQLNISNAEALKFYSRFADVVVLARELNLKQVRKIYDAIQEQQIKGPMGELVRIEMFCHGALCMAVSGKCYLSLNELNASANRGACMQVCRRAYTVKDKESDIELEVDNQYIMSPKDLKTIHFMDEMIEACLLYTSPSPRDAHESR
;
A
#
# COMPACT_ATOMS: atom_id res chain seq x y z
N ARG A 1 25.00 -27.76 18.23
CA ARG A 1 23.83 -27.31 19.02
C ARG A 1 22.61 -27.59 18.17
N ASN A 2 21.81 -28.60 18.58
CA ASN A 2 20.54 -28.90 17.92
C ASN A 2 19.59 -27.73 18.18
N ILE A 3 19.30 -26.95 17.16
CA ILE A 3 18.20 -26.00 17.16
C ILE A 3 16.97 -26.86 16.89
N THR A 4 16.18 -27.09 17.92
CA THR A 4 14.85 -27.65 17.77
C THR A 4 14.02 -26.60 17.05
N ILE A 5 13.77 -26.81 15.77
CA ILE A 5 12.76 -26.04 15.02
C ILE A 5 11.43 -26.40 15.68
N THR A 6 10.93 -25.50 16.51
CA THR A 6 9.53 -25.55 16.94
C THR A 6 8.72 -25.35 15.66
N GLU A 7 7.98 -26.35 15.23
CA GLU A 7 7.06 -26.27 14.10
C GLU A 7 6.05 -25.17 14.38
N MET A 8 6.31 -23.97 13.85
CA MET A 8 5.29 -22.96 13.78
C MET A 8 4.38 -23.38 12.61
N SER A 9 3.26 -23.99 12.93
CA SER A 9 2.28 -24.44 11.95
C SER A 9 1.44 -23.25 11.48
N TYR A 10 1.99 -22.43 10.59
CA TYR A 10 1.18 -21.49 9.83
C TYR A 10 0.51 -22.21 8.66
N THR A 11 -0.71 -21.84 8.37
CA THR A 11 -1.44 -22.29 7.20
C THR A 11 -1.59 -21.13 6.23
N ILE A 12 -1.92 -21.40 4.98
CA ILE A 12 -2.19 -20.36 3.98
C ILE A 12 -3.31 -19.40 4.42
N LYS A 13 -4.14 -19.79 5.37
CA LYS A 13 -5.24 -18.98 5.92
C LYS A 13 -4.78 -17.95 6.96
N ASP A 14 -3.53 -18.04 7.39
CA ASP A 14 -2.98 -17.13 8.40
C ASP A 14 -2.38 -15.87 7.79
N PHE A 15 -2.31 -15.79 6.45
CA PHE A 15 -1.88 -14.59 5.72
C PHE A 15 -2.92 -14.17 4.70
N GLU A 16 -2.84 -12.91 4.31
CA GLU A 16 -3.66 -12.32 3.26
C GLU A 16 -2.77 -11.78 2.15
N ILE A 17 -2.93 -12.29 0.94
CA ILE A 17 -2.23 -11.79 -0.25
C ILE A 17 -3.14 -10.77 -0.92
N MET A 18 -2.68 -9.51 -0.92
CA MET A 18 -3.43 -8.39 -1.48
C MET A 18 -2.87 -8.01 -2.85
N ALA A 19 -3.72 -7.95 -3.88
CA ALA A 19 -3.36 -7.61 -5.24
C ALA A 19 -3.78 -6.18 -5.64
N PRO A 20 -2.95 -5.43 -6.40
CA PRO A 20 -3.33 -4.13 -6.96
C PRO A 20 -4.28 -4.31 -8.14
N VAL A 21 -5.34 -3.51 -8.17
CA VAL A 21 -6.33 -3.52 -9.25
C VAL A 21 -6.55 -2.11 -9.78
N GLY A 22 -6.38 -1.91 -11.09
CA GLY A 22 -6.55 -0.62 -11.76
C GLY A 22 -7.56 -0.66 -12.91
N SER A 23 -8.03 -1.85 -13.27
CA SER A 23 -9.02 -2.05 -14.34
C SER A 23 -9.83 -3.32 -14.10
N ARG A 24 -10.89 -3.54 -14.90
CA ARG A 24 -11.70 -4.77 -14.84
C ARG A 24 -10.89 -6.02 -15.21
N GLU A 25 -9.94 -5.89 -16.13
CA GLU A 25 -9.05 -6.97 -16.54
C GLU A 25 -8.10 -7.35 -15.39
N SER A 26 -7.52 -6.36 -14.70
CA SER A 26 -6.67 -6.63 -13.54
C SER A 26 -7.45 -7.17 -12.34
N LEU A 27 -8.73 -6.78 -12.18
CA LEU A 27 -9.62 -7.38 -11.19
C LEU A 27 -9.82 -8.88 -11.50
N ALA A 28 -10.21 -9.21 -12.72
CA ALA A 28 -10.40 -10.60 -13.14
C ALA A 28 -9.11 -11.42 -12.99
N ALA A 29 -7.96 -10.85 -13.34
CA ALA A 29 -6.66 -11.50 -13.19
C ALA A 29 -6.30 -11.76 -11.71
N ALA A 30 -6.55 -10.80 -10.81
CA ALA A 30 -6.30 -10.95 -9.37
C ALA A 30 -7.17 -12.06 -8.76
N LEU A 31 -8.46 -12.08 -9.10
CA LEU A 31 -9.39 -13.13 -8.65
C LEU A 31 -8.96 -14.51 -9.16
N HIS A 32 -8.59 -14.60 -10.43
CA HIS A 32 -8.15 -15.87 -11.05
C HIS A 32 -6.83 -16.38 -10.47
N ALA A 33 -5.95 -15.46 -10.06
CA ALA A 33 -4.69 -15.78 -9.40
C ALA A 33 -4.84 -16.20 -7.92
N GLY A 34 -6.05 -16.09 -7.36
CA GLY A 34 -6.34 -16.49 -5.98
C GLY A 34 -5.89 -15.44 -4.95
N ALA A 35 -5.98 -14.16 -5.26
CA ALA A 35 -5.77 -13.10 -4.27
C ALA A 35 -6.83 -13.19 -3.17
N ASP A 36 -6.41 -12.99 -1.91
CA ASP A 36 -7.32 -12.95 -0.75
C ASP A 36 -8.02 -11.59 -0.62
N SER A 37 -7.36 -10.56 -1.13
CA SER A 37 -7.89 -9.20 -1.18
C SER A 37 -7.35 -8.41 -2.37
N ILE A 38 -8.07 -7.35 -2.71
CA ILE A 38 -7.66 -6.39 -3.73
C ILE A 38 -7.65 -4.98 -3.16
N TYR A 39 -6.78 -4.13 -3.71
CA TYR A 39 -6.87 -2.70 -3.47
C TYR A 39 -6.90 -1.90 -4.78
N PHE A 40 -7.69 -0.83 -4.78
CA PHE A 40 -7.92 0.00 -5.95
C PHE A 40 -8.22 1.44 -5.57
N GLY A 41 -8.07 2.35 -6.52
CA GLY A 41 -8.44 3.76 -6.37
C GLY A 41 -9.58 4.13 -7.30
N ILE A 42 -10.34 5.15 -6.90
CA ILE A 42 -11.35 5.81 -7.74
C ILE A 42 -11.10 7.30 -7.73
N GLU A 43 -11.59 8.00 -8.74
CA GLU A 43 -11.51 9.46 -8.86
C GLU A 43 -10.06 9.99 -8.63
N SER A 44 -9.93 11.15 -7.96
CA SER A 44 -8.66 11.88 -7.82
C SER A 44 -7.92 11.70 -6.48
N LEU A 45 -8.57 11.14 -5.46
CA LEU A 45 -8.03 11.12 -4.10
C LEU A 45 -7.20 9.88 -3.75
N ASN A 46 -6.49 9.33 -4.74
CA ASN A 46 -5.59 8.20 -4.54
C ASN A 46 -4.23 8.45 -5.20
N MET A 47 -3.19 7.79 -4.70
CA MET A 47 -1.81 7.97 -5.16
C MET A 47 -1.57 7.57 -6.64
N ARG A 48 -2.58 7.05 -7.30
CA ARG A 48 -2.59 6.61 -8.70
C ARG A 48 -3.58 7.37 -9.58
N ALA A 49 -4.13 8.46 -9.12
CA ALA A 49 -5.18 9.20 -9.84
C ALA A 49 -4.85 9.50 -11.31
N ARG A 50 -3.55 9.61 -11.67
CA ARG A 50 -3.10 9.81 -13.06
C ARG A 50 -2.70 8.54 -13.80
N SER A 51 -2.64 7.39 -13.14
CA SER A 51 -2.16 6.16 -13.77
C SER A 51 -3.29 5.22 -14.16
N ALA A 52 -4.26 5.68 -14.94
CA ALA A 52 -5.33 4.85 -15.52
C ALA A 52 -6.24 4.14 -14.49
N SER A 53 -6.69 4.84 -13.45
CA SER A 53 -7.86 4.39 -12.71
C SER A 53 -9.06 4.55 -13.62
N THR A 54 -9.64 3.45 -14.03
CA THR A 54 -10.86 3.43 -14.85
C THR A 54 -12.11 3.38 -13.98
N PHE A 55 -11.95 3.24 -12.66
CA PHE A 55 -13.07 3.10 -11.73
C PHE A 55 -13.58 4.44 -11.21
N THR A 56 -14.89 4.52 -11.06
CA THR A 56 -15.64 5.65 -10.52
C THR A 56 -16.38 5.26 -9.26
N ILE A 57 -17.05 6.22 -8.61
CA ILE A 57 -17.92 5.95 -7.45
C ILE A 57 -19.03 4.94 -7.81
N ASP A 58 -19.55 5.00 -9.03
CA ASP A 58 -20.64 4.14 -9.48
C ASP A 58 -20.21 2.67 -9.63
N ASP A 59 -18.92 2.41 -9.84
CA ASP A 59 -18.36 1.05 -9.93
C ASP A 59 -18.22 0.35 -8.57
N LEU A 60 -18.27 1.08 -7.44
CA LEU A 60 -17.99 0.53 -6.11
C LEU A 60 -18.88 -0.66 -5.75
N ARG A 61 -20.20 -0.56 -6.03
CA ARG A 61 -21.15 -1.63 -5.73
C ARG A 61 -20.88 -2.89 -6.53
N GLU A 62 -20.53 -2.74 -7.80
CA GLU A 62 -20.20 -3.88 -8.67
C GLU A 62 -18.91 -4.56 -8.20
N ILE A 63 -17.86 -3.78 -7.90
CA ILE A 63 -16.59 -4.30 -7.41
C ILE A 63 -16.78 -5.04 -6.07
N ALA A 64 -17.48 -4.41 -5.13
CA ALA A 64 -17.76 -5.03 -3.83
C ALA A 64 -18.53 -6.34 -3.98
N LYS A 65 -19.57 -6.38 -4.85
CA LYS A 65 -20.34 -7.58 -5.13
C LYS A 65 -19.49 -8.69 -5.74
N ILE A 66 -18.69 -8.37 -6.76
CA ILE A 66 -17.79 -9.35 -7.39
C ILE A 66 -16.81 -9.91 -6.37
N CYS A 67 -16.22 -9.07 -5.51
CA CYS A 67 -15.31 -9.52 -4.47
C CYS A 67 -16.01 -10.45 -3.47
N ASP A 68 -17.20 -10.09 -3.00
CA ASP A 68 -17.99 -10.88 -2.06
C ASP A 68 -18.36 -12.26 -2.65
N GLU A 69 -18.79 -12.31 -3.91
CA GLU A 69 -19.10 -13.56 -4.63
C GLU A 69 -17.89 -14.51 -4.72
N HIS A 70 -16.67 -13.98 -4.69
CA HIS A 70 -15.43 -14.75 -4.73
C HIS A 70 -14.78 -14.94 -3.35
N GLY A 71 -15.38 -14.42 -2.29
CA GLY A 71 -14.81 -14.45 -0.93
C GLY A 71 -13.53 -13.62 -0.78
N VAL A 72 -13.35 -12.59 -1.62
CA VAL A 72 -12.17 -11.69 -1.67
C VAL A 72 -12.53 -10.35 -1.03
N LYS A 73 -11.66 -9.81 -0.18
CA LYS A 73 -11.87 -8.49 0.42
C LYS A 73 -11.54 -7.38 -0.57
N SER A 74 -12.23 -6.25 -0.43
CA SER A 74 -12.03 -5.06 -1.27
C SER A 74 -11.55 -3.87 -0.43
N TYR A 75 -10.45 -3.23 -0.84
CA TYR A 75 -9.88 -2.08 -0.13
C TYR A 75 -9.80 -0.87 -1.06
N LEU A 76 -10.46 0.22 -0.66
CA LEU A 76 -10.45 1.46 -1.42
C LEU A 76 -9.34 2.39 -0.95
N THR A 77 -8.46 2.84 -1.85
CA THR A 77 -7.40 3.80 -1.49
C THR A 77 -7.91 5.24 -1.54
N ILE A 78 -7.84 5.94 -0.41
CA ILE A 78 -7.97 7.39 -0.25
C ILE A 78 -6.72 7.85 0.50
N ASN A 79 -5.57 7.74 -0.14
CA ASN A 79 -4.28 7.85 0.52
C ASN A 79 -3.40 9.01 0.02
N THR A 80 -4.00 10.00 -0.62
CA THR A 80 -3.36 11.29 -0.92
C THR A 80 -3.48 12.24 0.27
N ILE A 81 -2.74 13.33 0.23
CA ILE A 81 -2.97 14.49 1.11
C ILE A 81 -4.31 15.12 0.73
N ILE A 82 -5.12 15.46 1.71
CA ILE A 82 -6.45 16.06 1.54
C ILE A 82 -6.36 17.57 1.85
N TYR A 83 -6.86 18.40 0.95
CA TYR A 83 -7.03 19.81 1.14
C TYR A 83 -8.49 20.15 1.50
N ASP A 84 -8.76 21.35 1.99
CA ASP A 84 -10.11 21.75 2.41
C ASP A 84 -11.13 21.61 1.26
N GLU A 85 -10.72 21.90 0.02
CA GLU A 85 -11.57 21.72 -1.16
C GLU A 85 -11.91 20.26 -1.47
N ASP A 86 -11.12 19.30 -0.99
CA ASP A 86 -11.34 17.87 -1.23
C ASP A 86 -12.30 17.25 -0.22
N ILE A 87 -12.56 17.90 0.93
CA ILE A 87 -13.29 17.30 2.05
C ILE A 87 -14.69 16.82 1.63
N ALA A 88 -15.41 17.60 0.82
CA ALA A 88 -16.75 17.21 0.38
C ALA A 88 -16.72 15.96 -0.52
N LEU A 89 -15.76 15.88 -1.45
CA LEU A 89 -15.56 14.70 -2.31
C LEU A 89 -15.10 13.49 -1.48
N MET A 90 -14.17 13.67 -0.57
CA MET A 90 -13.66 12.64 0.32
C MET A 90 -14.80 11.98 1.11
N ARG A 91 -15.67 12.79 1.75
CA ARG A 91 -16.82 12.28 2.49
C ARG A 91 -17.78 11.50 1.58
N LYS A 92 -18.10 12.04 0.41
CA LYS A 92 -18.94 11.36 -0.57
C LYS A 92 -18.37 9.98 -0.98
N ILE A 93 -17.06 9.89 -1.18
CA ILE A 93 -16.39 8.63 -1.54
C ILE A 93 -16.46 7.63 -0.37
N VAL A 94 -16.19 8.06 0.86
CA VAL A 94 -16.23 7.19 2.05
C VAL A 94 -17.65 6.67 2.28
N ASP A 95 -18.68 7.55 2.18
CA ASP A 95 -20.07 7.15 2.32
C ASP A 95 -20.47 6.12 1.27
N ALA A 96 -20.12 6.37 0.01
CA ALA A 96 -20.39 5.43 -1.09
C ALA A 96 -19.66 4.08 -0.91
N ALA A 97 -18.42 4.10 -0.41
CA ALA A 97 -17.67 2.87 -0.11
C ALA A 97 -18.35 2.05 0.98
N LYS A 98 -18.80 2.71 2.05
CA LYS A 98 -19.55 2.06 3.13
C LYS A 98 -20.88 1.47 2.65
N GLU A 99 -21.66 2.25 1.90
CA GLU A 99 -22.94 1.78 1.32
C GLU A 99 -22.75 0.61 0.34
N ALA A 100 -21.64 0.61 -0.40
CA ALA A 100 -21.31 -0.47 -1.34
C ALA A 100 -20.84 -1.76 -0.64
N GLY A 101 -20.47 -1.71 0.64
CA GLY A 101 -19.91 -2.85 1.37
C GLY A 101 -18.42 -3.07 1.13
N ILE A 102 -17.66 -2.01 0.79
CA ILE A 102 -16.20 -2.06 0.71
C ILE A 102 -15.62 -2.43 2.08
N SER A 103 -14.71 -3.40 2.11
CA SER A 103 -14.19 -3.99 3.35
C SER A 103 -13.43 -2.95 4.20
N ALA A 104 -12.54 -2.17 3.60
CA ALA A 104 -11.82 -1.11 4.32
C ALA A 104 -11.38 0.03 3.38
N VAL A 105 -11.02 1.17 3.99
CA VAL A 105 -10.40 2.32 3.32
C VAL A 105 -8.93 2.40 3.71
N ILE A 106 -8.03 2.43 2.71
CA ILE A 106 -6.60 2.65 2.92
C ILE A 106 -6.33 4.16 2.94
N ALA A 107 -6.00 4.70 4.11
CA ALA A 107 -5.88 6.13 4.36
C ALA A 107 -4.46 6.56 4.75
N ALA A 108 -4.10 7.81 4.42
CA ALA A 108 -2.86 8.45 4.85
C ALA A 108 -3.11 9.81 5.52
N ASP A 109 -4.28 10.40 5.31
CA ASP A 109 -4.65 11.69 5.87
C ASP A 109 -5.57 11.52 7.08
N VAL A 110 -5.34 12.32 8.14
CA VAL A 110 -6.11 12.25 9.38
C VAL A 110 -7.60 12.59 9.15
N ALA A 111 -7.91 13.48 8.18
CA ALA A 111 -9.30 13.81 7.87
C ALA A 111 -10.07 12.59 7.35
N VAL A 112 -9.42 11.76 6.51
CA VAL A 112 -9.99 10.49 6.02
C VAL A 112 -10.21 9.52 7.18
N MET A 113 -9.17 9.31 8.01
CA MET A 113 -9.23 8.38 9.15
C MET A 113 -10.34 8.76 10.12
N ALA A 114 -10.41 10.05 10.49
CA ALA A 114 -11.41 10.56 11.42
C ALA A 114 -12.82 10.35 10.88
N TYR A 115 -13.07 10.69 9.61
CA TYR A 115 -14.39 10.53 9.02
C TYR A 115 -14.77 9.05 8.84
N CYS A 116 -13.85 8.19 8.43
CA CYS A 116 -14.10 6.74 8.38
C CYS A 116 -14.52 6.20 9.75
N ASN A 117 -13.83 6.60 10.81
CA ASN A 117 -14.20 6.19 12.18
C ASN A 117 -15.57 6.76 12.60
N GLU A 118 -15.88 8.00 12.23
CA GLU A 118 -17.19 8.63 12.52
C GLU A 118 -18.34 7.83 11.90
N VAL A 119 -18.19 7.39 10.65
CA VAL A 119 -19.22 6.60 9.95
C VAL A 119 -19.10 5.09 10.18
N GLY A 120 -18.10 4.63 10.92
CA GLY A 120 -17.85 3.21 11.22
C GLY A 120 -17.36 2.42 10.01
N GLN A 121 -16.54 3.01 9.14
CA GLN A 121 -15.83 2.34 8.05
C GLN A 121 -14.44 1.88 8.55
N GLU A 122 -14.08 0.61 8.32
CA GLU A 122 -12.74 0.10 8.68
C GLU A 122 -11.64 0.86 7.93
N VAL A 123 -10.54 1.13 8.64
CA VAL A 123 -9.38 1.87 8.12
C VAL A 123 -8.14 1.00 8.16
N HIS A 124 -7.39 0.97 7.06
CA HIS A 124 -6.01 0.51 6.98
C HIS A 124 -5.08 1.70 6.78
N LEU A 125 -4.00 1.76 7.54
CA LEU A 125 -3.04 2.87 7.42
C LEU A 125 -2.07 2.64 6.28
N SER A 126 -2.02 3.61 5.38
CA SER A 126 -1.14 3.55 4.22
C SER A 126 0.34 3.73 4.58
N THR A 127 1.22 3.17 3.77
CA THR A 127 2.68 3.32 3.89
C THR A 127 3.15 4.79 3.85
N GLN A 128 2.36 5.73 3.33
CA GLN A 128 2.68 7.16 3.32
C GLN A 128 2.79 7.77 4.73
N LEU A 129 2.28 7.13 5.75
CA LEU A 129 2.47 7.54 7.14
C LEU A 129 3.86 7.19 7.67
N ASN A 130 4.60 6.33 6.98
CA ASN A 130 5.98 5.95 7.31
C ASN A 130 6.14 5.45 8.74
N ILE A 131 5.19 4.63 9.22
CA ILE A 131 5.22 4.06 10.56
C ILE A 131 6.38 3.07 10.66
N SER A 132 7.34 3.39 11.52
CA SER A 132 8.63 2.70 11.62
C SER A 132 9.03 2.28 13.03
N ASN A 133 8.15 2.47 14.02
CA ASN A 133 8.37 2.08 15.41
C ASN A 133 7.04 1.84 16.12
N ALA A 134 7.11 1.18 17.28
CA ALA A 134 5.94 0.81 18.06
C ALA A 134 5.18 2.02 18.63
N GLU A 135 5.85 3.11 18.98
CA GLU A 135 5.18 4.30 19.52
C GLU A 135 4.33 5.00 18.46
N ALA A 136 4.85 5.13 17.24
CA ALA A 136 4.08 5.66 16.11
C ALA A 136 2.88 4.74 15.80
N LEU A 137 3.08 3.42 15.76
CA LEU A 137 2.02 2.45 15.56
C LEU A 137 0.95 2.59 16.65
N LYS A 138 1.34 2.66 17.93
CA LYS A 138 0.43 2.85 19.06
C LYS A 138 -0.36 4.17 18.99
N PHE A 139 0.29 5.24 18.52
CA PHE A 139 -0.43 6.50 18.28
C PHE A 139 -1.52 6.34 17.24
N TYR A 140 -1.21 5.71 16.11
CA TYR A 140 -2.13 5.57 14.99
C TYR A 140 -3.14 4.43 15.16
N SER A 141 -2.91 3.46 16.05
CA SER A 141 -3.84 2.35 16.31
C SER A 141 -5.24 2.79 16.73
N ARG A 142 -5.38 4.02 17.24
CA ARG A 142 -6.69 4.62 17.54
C ARG A 142 -7.60 4.82 16.32
N PHE A 143 -7.02 4.80 15.11
CA PHE A 143 -7.74 5.05 13.88
C PHE A 143 -7.92 3.81 13.01
N ALA A 144 -7.10 2.77 13.22
CA ALA A 144 -7.05 1.66 12.28
C ALA A 144 -6.64 0.33 12.92
N ASP A 145 -7.12 -0.74 12.33
CA ASP A 145 -6.87 -2.12 12.75
C ASP A 145 -5.73 -2.77 11.97
N VAL A 146 -5.33 -2.18 10.82
CA VAL A 146 -4.21 -2.63 9.98
C VAL A 146 -3.27 -1.47 9.69
N VAL A 147 -1.97 -1.73 9.79
CA VAL A 147 -0.91 -0.75 9.59
C VAL A 147 0.09 -1.24 8.56
N VAL A 148 0.21 -0.51 7.43
CA VAL A 148 1.30 -0.73 6.49
C VAL A 148 2.56 -0.07 7.02
N LEU A 149 3.57 -0.87 7.35
CA LEU A 149 4.83 -0.36 7.87
C LEU A 149 5.67 0.36 6.80
N ALA A 150 6.59 1.21 7.27
CA ALA A 150 7.58 1.84 6.41
C ALA A 150 8.43 0.78 5.68
N ARG A 151 8.71 1.02 4.40
CA ARG A 151 9.45 0.09 3.52
C ARG A 151 10.94 0.00 3.82
N GLU A 152 11.47 0.93 4.60
CA GLU A 152 12.87 1.01 4.99
C GLU A 152 13.22 0.05 6.14
N LEU A 153 12.23 -0.58 6.78
CA LEU A 153 12.44 -1.48 7.89
C LEU A 153 13.01 -2.83 7.45
N ASN A 154 13.98 -3.33 8.19
CA ASN A 154 14.39 -4.73 8.10
C ASN A 154 13.51 -5.63 8.99
N LEU A 155 13.58 -6.95 8.76
CA LEU A 155 12.70 -7.91 9.44
C LEU A 155 12.89 -7.93 10.96
N LYS A 156 14.10 -7.63 11.48
CA LYS A 156 14.33 -7.53 12.93
C LYS A 156 13.60 -6.33 13.54
N GLN A 157 13.50 -5.22 12.83
CA GLN A 157 12.74 -4.05 13.26
C GLN A 157 11.24 -4.32 13.20
N VAL A 158 10.78 -5.00 12.14
CA VAL A 158 9.38 -5.44 12.04
C VAL A 158 9.01 -6.35 13.20
N ARG A 159 9.84 -7.35 13.53
CA ARG A 159 9.62 -8.25 14.65
C ARG A 159 9.50 -7.50 15.97
N LYS A 160 10.34 -6.51 16.23
CA LYS A 160 10.24 -5.68 17.45
C LYS A 160 8.91 -4.93 17.53
N ILE A 161 8.40 -4.45 16.42
CA ILE A 161 7.08 -3.78 16.38
C ILE A 161 5.98 -4.79 16.68
N TYR A 162 6.05 -5.97 16.08
CA TYR A 162 5.10 -7.05 16.32
C TYR A 162 5.10 -7.48 17.80
N ASP A 163 6.29 -7.73 18.37
CA ASP A 163 6.42 -8.10 19.77
C ASP A 163 5.81 -7.03 20.68
N ALA A 164 6.02 -5.74 20.39
CA ALA A 164 5.41 -4.64 21.12
C ALA A 164 3.88 -4.63 21.01
N ILE A 165 3.30 -4.98 19.85
CA ILE A 165 1.84 -5.12 19.70
C ILE A 165 1.32 -6.18 20.65
N GLN A 166 2.00 -7.34 20.72
CA GLN A 166 1.61 -8.46 21.57
C GLN A 166 1.80 -8.13 23.07
N GLU A 167 2.95 -7.62 23.46
CA GLU A 167 3.30 -7.32 24.86
C GLU A 167 2.45 -6.20 25.45
N GLN A 168 2.24 -5.13 24.68
CA GLN A 168 1.48 -3.96 25.13
C GLN A 168 -0.02 -4.06 24.82
N GLN A 169 -0.47 -5.15 24.17
CA GLN A 169 -1.87 -5.34 23.75
C GLN A 169 -2.40 -4.15 22.95
N ILE A 170 -1.63 -3.71 21.94
CA ILE A 170 -2.01 -2.55 21.12
C ILE A 170 -3.16 -2.95 20.20
N LYS A 171 -4.32 -2.36 20.42
CA LYS A 171 -5.57 -2.66 19.70
C LYS A 171 -6.02 -1.52 18.83
N GLY A 172 -6.68 -1.87 17.73
CA GLY A 172 -7.39 -0.94 16.85
C GLY A 172 -8.82 -0.64 17.32
N PRO A 173 -9.58 0.14 16.53
CA PRO A 173 -10.95 0.53 16.85
C PRO A 173 -11.92 -0.65 17.01
N MET A 174 -11.69 -1.77 16.35
CA MET A 174 -12.52 -2.98 16.48
C MET A 174 -12.22 -3.78 17.76
N GLY A 175 -11.24 -3.37 18.55
CA GLY A 175 -10.86 -4.03 19.80
C GLY A 175 -9.91 -5.22 19.65
N GLU A 176 -9.54 -5.56 18.42
CA GLU A 176 -8.57 -6.60 18.10
C GLU A 176 -7.14 -6.04 18.08
N LEU A 177 -6.14 -6.92 18.21
CA LEU A 177 -4.74 -6.50 18.06
C LEU A 177 -4.49 -5.96 16.66
N VAL A 178 -3.72 -4.87 16.58
CA VAL A 178 -3.35 -4.27 15.30
C VAL A 178 -2.55 -5.28 14.47
N ARG A 179 -2.91 -5.41 13.21
CA ARG A 179 -2.25 -6.27 12.22
C ARG A 179 -1.25 -5.47 11.41
N ILE A 180 -0.17 -6.11 11.00
CA ILE A 180 0.89 -5.49 10.20
C ILE A 180 0.75 -5.91 8.75
N GLU A 181 0.87 -4.94 7.84
CA GLU A 181 0.99 -5.17 6.40
C GLU A 181 2.37 -4.72 5.91
N MET A 182 2.95 -5.46 4.97
CA MET A 182 4.20 -5.11 4.29
C MET A 182 4.15 -5.40 2.80
N PHE A 183 4.90 -4.62 2.03
CA PHE A 183 5.15 -4.93 0.63
C PHE A 183 6.06 -6.16 0.48
N CYS A 184 5.64 -7.11 -0.35
CA CYS A 184 6.41 -8.33 -0.64
C CYS A 184 6.98 -8.37 -2.05
N HIS A 185 6.43 -7.59 -2.98
CA HIS A 185 6.87 -7.59 -4.38
C HIS A 185 6.70 -6.21 -5.01
N GLY A 186 7.57 -5.89 -5.96
CA GLY A 186 7.41 -4.81 -6.92
C GLY A 186 8.24 -3.56 -6.66
N ALA A 187 7.89 -2.50 -7.36
CA ALA A 187 8.69 -1.29 -7.44
C ALA A 187 8.84 -0.56 -6.11
N LEU A 188 10.07 -0.33 -5.69
CA LEU A 188 10.38 0.53 -4.54
C LEU A 188 10.48 1.99 -4.96
N CYS A 189 10.04 2.90 -4.10
CA CYS A 189 10.24 4.33 -4.28
C CYS A 189 11.65 4.74 -3.87
N MET A 190 12.26 5.66 -4.60
CA MET A 190 13.55 6.25 -4.23
C MET A 190 13.48 7.15 -2.99
N ALA A 191 12.29 7.67 -2.70
CA ALA A 191 12.04 8.57 -1.59
C ALA A 191 11.24 7.87 -0.49
N VAL A 192 11.32 8.43 0.72
CA VAL A 192 10.37 8.14 1.79
C VAL A 192 8.94 8.30 1.26
N SER A 193 8.06 7.34 1.56
CA SER A 193 6.72 7.27 0.99
C SER A 193 5.93 8.57 1.20
N GLY A 194 5.33 9.10 0.14
CA GLY A 194 4.57 10.34 0.17
C GLY A 194 5.41 11.63 0.31
N LYS A 195 6.74 11.57 0.27
CA LYS A 195 7.63 12.73 0.49
C LYS A 195 8.46 13.12 -0.75
N CYS A 196 8.12 12.62 -1.93
CA CYS A 196 8.88 12.88 -3.15
C CYS A 196 8.41 14.15 -3.86
N TYR A 197 9.34 15.05 -4.14
CA TYR A 197 9.11 16.29 -4.92
C TYR A 197 9.59 16.20 -6.37
N LEU A 198 10.15 15.06 -6.80
CA LEU A 198 10.79 14.96 -8.12
C LEU A 198 9.82 15.27 -9.27
N SER A 199 8.63 14.66 -9.27
CA SER A 199 7.61 14.93 -10.29
C SER A 199 7.06 16.37 -10.20
N LEU A 200 6.99 16.94 -9.01
CA LEU A 200 6.55 18.32 -8.84
C LEU A 200 7.58 19.30 -9.43
N ASN A 201 8.87 19.10 -9.14
CA ASN A 201 9.95 19.94 -9.64
C ASN A 201 10.05 19.87 -11.16
N GLU A 202 10.02 18.67 -11.74
CA GLU A 202 10.25 18.47 -13.18
C GLU A 202 9.03 18.78 -14.06
N LEU A 203 7.83 18.50 -13.54
CA LEU A 203 6.61 18.43 -14.36
C LEU A 203 5.41 19.14 -13.74
N ASN A 204 5.63 19.89 -12.64
CA ASN A 204 4.55 20.51 -11.86
C ASN A 204 3.42 19.52 -11.50
N ALA A 205 3.81 18.29 -11.17
CA ALA A 205 2.90 17.17 -10.88
C ALA A 205 3.18 16.58 -9.50
N SER A 206 2.34 16.90 -8.50
CA SER A 206 2.55 16.50 -7.11
C SER A 206 2.32 15.00 -6.91
N ALA A 207 3.39 14.27 -6.54
CA ALA A 207 3.31 12.83 -6.29
C ALA A 207 2.40 12.48 -5.12
N ASN A 208 2.40 13.26 -4.03
CA ASN A 208 1.53 13.06 -2.86
C ASN A 208 0.06 13.46 -3.10
N ARG A 209 -0.23 14.03 -4.26
CA ARG A 209 -1.59 14.30 -4.77
C ARG A 209 -1.98 13.34 -5.91
N GLY A 210 -1.37 12.17 -6.00
CA GLY A 210 -1.69 11.15 -6.98
C GLY A 210 -1.05 11.36 -8.36
N ALA A 211 -0.17 12.37 -8.54
CA ALA A 211 0.42 12.70 -9.83
C ALA A 211 1.91 12.34 -9.92
N CYS A 212 2.30 11.15 -9.43
CA CYS A 212 3.66 10.65 -9.61
C CYS A 212 3.90 10.24 -11.07
N MET A 213 4.80 10.97 -11.75
CA MET A 213 5.15 10.74 -13.16
C MET A 213 6.32 9.77 -13.34
N GLN A 214 6.76 9.12 -12.26
CA GLN A 214 7.84 8.13 -12.24
C GLN A 214 9.14 8.60 -12.92
N VAL A 215 9.49 9.88 -12.77
CA VAL A 215 10.69 10.47 -13.36
C VAL A 215 11.96 9.70 -12.96
N CYS A 216 12.00 9.14 -11.75
CA CYS A 216 13.12 8.31 -11.27
C CYS A 216 13.32 6.99 -12.04
N ARG A 217 12.35 6.58 -12.88
CA ARG A 217 12.38 5.32 -13.63
C ARG A 217 12.51 5.52 -15.14
N ARG A 218 13.03 6.66 -15.57
CA ARG A 218 13.35 6.92 -16.97
C ARG A 218 14.73 6.37 -17.32
N ALA A 219 14.97 6.18 -18.61
CA ALA A 219 16.31 6.06 -19.14
C ALA A 219 17.06 7.39 -19.00
N TYR A 220 18.36 7.34 -18.80
CA TYR A 220 19.21 8.51 -18.62
C TYR A 220 20.48 8.38 -19.45
N THR A 221 20.96 9.51 -19.98
CA THR A 221 22.33 9.62 -20.49
C THR A 221 23.21 10.17 -19.37
N VAL A 222 24.27 9.44 -19.05
CA VAL A 222 25.30 9.86 -18.09
C VAL A 222 26.51 10.33 -18.85
N LYS A 223 26.90 11.60 -18.66
CA LYS A 223 28.07 12.20 -19.28
C LYS A 223 29.16 12.41 -18.23
N ASP A 224 30.35 11.90 -18.53
CA ASP A 224 31.57 12.25 -17.77
C ASP A 224 31.93 13.70 -18.02
N LYS A 225 32.27 14.46 -16.95
CA LYS A 225 32.57 15.88 -17.07
C LYS A 225 34.01 16.18 -17.50
N GLU A 226 34.91 15.20 -17.37
CA GLU A 226 36.34 15.32 -17.65
C GLU A 226 36.73 14.66 -18.96
N SER A 227 35.83 13.87 -19.54
CA SER A 227 35.99 13.22 -20.84
C SER A 227 34.72 13.38 -21.68
N ASP A 228 34.81 13.09 -22.98
CA ASP A 228 33.62 13.10 -23.87
C ASP A 228 32.83 11.76 -23.86
N ILE A 229 33.03 10.95 -22.82
CA ILE A 229 32.34 9.69 -22.70
C ILE A 229 30.89 9.94 -22.27
N GLU A 230 29.94 9.44 -23.06
CA GLU A 230 28.51 9.39 -22.75
C GLU A 230 28.05 7.92 -22.69
N LEU A 231 27.26 7.59 -21.68
CA LEU A 231 26.68 6.27 -21.47
C LEU A 231 25.16 6.38 -21.47
N GLU A 232 24.50 5.69 -22.36
CA GLU A 232 23.06 5.49 -22.29
C GLU A 232 22.76 4.39 -21.28
N VAL A 233 21.85 4.67 -20.35
CA VAL A 233 21.47 3.73 -19.29
C VAL A 233 19.96 3.53 -19.32
N ASP A 234 19.55 2.41 -19.89
CA ASP A 234 18.16 2.06 -20.15
C ASP A 234 17.53 1.23 -19.01
N ASN A 235 18.31 0.80 -18.03
CA ASN A 235 17.87 -0.12 -16.98
C ASN A 235 16.94 0.50 -15.92
N GLN A 236 16.61 1.79 -16.03
CA GLN A 236 15.67 2.51 -15.16
C GLN A 236 16.08 2.60 -13.66
N TYR A 237 17.32 2.24 -13.30
CA TYR A 237 17.79 2.16 -11.92
C TYR A 237 18.91 3.14 -11.56
N ILE A 238 19.15 4.19 -12.36
CA ILE A 238 20.11 5.26 -11.98
C ILE A 238 19.62 6.00 -10.75
N MET A 239 18.35 6.41 -10.75
CA MET A 239 17.72 7.16 -9.65
C MET A 239 16.76 6.32 -8.81
N SER A 240 16.36 5.16 -9.28
CA SER A 240 15.43 4.25 -8.58
C SER A 240 16.18 3.07 -7.96
N PRO A 241 15.82 2.60 -6.75
CA PRO A 241 16.26 1.31 -6.28
C PRO A 241 15.71 0.19 -7.18
N LYS A 242 16.34 -0.98 -7.11
CA LYS A 242 15.81 -2.19 -7.75
C LYS A 242 14.46 -2.57 -7.14
N ASP A 243 13.68 -3.33 -7.90
CA ASP A 243 12.39 -3.82 -7.44
C ASP A 243 12.54 -4.81 -6.28
N LEU A 244 11.60 -4.76 -5.37
CA LEU A 244 11.51 -5.69 -4.27
C LEU A 244 11.07 -7.06 -4.81
N LYS A 245 11.74 -8.13 -4.38
CA LYS A 245 11.40 -9.50 -4.69
C LYS A 245 11.69 -10.38 -3.48
N THR A 246 10.67 -10.67 -2.68
CA THR A 246 10.82 -11.38 -1.40
C THR A 246 10.53 -12.87 -1.46
N ILE A 247 10.14 -13.39 -2.62
CA ILE A 247 9.74 -14.80 -2.76
C ILE A 247 10.81 -15.79 -2.24
N HIS A 248 12.08 -15.38 -2.23
CA HIS A 248 13.19 -16.23 -1.80
C HIS A 248 13.40 -16.26 -0.27
N PHE A 249 12.73 -15.36 0.47
CA PHE A 249 12.79 -15.27 1.94
C PHE A 249 11.40 -14.94 2.52
N MET A 250 10.35 -15.41 1.85
CA MET A 250 8.98 -15.22 2.30
C MET A 250 8.70 -15.90 3.64
N ASP A 251 9.36 -17.03 3.89
CA ASP A 251 9.36 -17.73 5.17
C ASP A 251 9.88 -16.84 6.31
N GLU A 252 11.00 -16.13 6.09
CA GLU A 252 11.53 -15.18 7.08
C GLU A 252 10.55 -14.01 7.32
N MET A 253 9.84 -13.56 6.28
CA MET A 253 8.81 -12.53 6.43
C MET A 253 7.63 -13.04 7.27
N ILE A 254 7.20 -14.26 7.03
CA ILE A 254 6.14 -14.93 7.79
C ILE A 254 6.56 -15.10 9.26
N GLU A 255 7.79 -15.56 9.51
CA GLU A 255 8.34 -15.68 10.85
C GLU A 255 8.44 -14.35 11.59
N ALA A 256 8.63 -13.23 10.88
CA ALA A 256 8.55 -11.89 11.46
C ALA A 256 7.12 -11.48 11.83
N CYS A 257 6.16 -12.38 11.71
CA CYS A 257 4.73 -12.23 12.07
C CYS A 257 3.95 -11.27 11.18
N LEU A 258 4.16 -11.42 9.89
CA LEU A 258 3.38 -10.70 8.88
C LEU A 258 2.06 -11.42 8.63
N LEU A 259 0.95 -10.74 8.83
CA LEU A 259 -0.39 -11.23 8.51
C LEU A 259 -0.84 -10.83 7.09
N TYR A 260 -0.16 -9.82 6.50
CA TYR A 260 -0.53 -9.26 5.20
C TYR A 260 0.71 -9.04 4.34
N THR A 261 0.64 -9.47 3.09
CA THR A 261 1.65 -9.16 2.08
C THR A 261 0.98 -8.47 0.89
N SER A 262 1.59 -7.41 0.39
CA SER A 262 1.06 -6.64 -0.72
C SER A 262 2.14 -6.38 -1.76
N PRO A 263 1.88 -6.61 -3.07
CA PRO A 263 2.75 -6.14 -4.12
C PRO A 263 2.69 -4.60 -4.23
N SER A 264 3.79 -4.02 -4.70
CA SER A 264 3.86 -2.57 -4.87
C SER A 264 2.88 -2.08 -5.95
N PRO A 265 2.21 -0.93 -5.73
CA PRO A 265 1.31 -0.35 -6.70
C PRO A 265 1.91 -0.07 -8.08
N ARG A 266 3.23 -0.08 -8.23
CA ARG A 266 3.91 0.24 -9.49
C ARG A 266 4.01 -0.90 -10.48
N ASP A 267 3.71 -2.11 -10.07
CA ASP A 267 3.86 -3.31 -10.91
C ASP A 267 2.84 -3.41 -12.04
N ALA A 268 1.70 -2.74 -11.91
CA ALA A 268 0.64 -2.73 -12.94
C ALA A 268 1.04 -2.00 -14.24
N HIS A 269 2.21 -1.38 -14.30
CA HIS A 269 2.71 -0.69 -15.49
C HIS A 269 3.70 -1.49 -16.35
N GLU A 270 4.21 -2.63 -15.86
CA GLU A 270 5.21 -3.43 -16.59
C GLU A 270 4.62 -4.45 -17.56
N SER A 271 3.29 -4.55 -17.65
CA SER A 271 2.60 -5.43 -18.61
C SER A 271 2.14 -4.70 -19.88
N ARG A 272 2.99 -3.80 -20.43
CA ARG A 272 2.79 -3.22 -21.75
C ARG A 272 4.04 -3.35 -22.60
#